data_aa450f60fd8f9c36a3061c56aed588d2
#
_entry.id   aa450f60fd8f9c36a3061c56aed588d2
#
_cell.length_a   1.000
_cell.length_b   1.000
_cell.length_c   1.000
_cell.angle_alpha   90.00
_cell.angle_beta   90.00
_cell.angle_gamma   90.00
#
_symmetry.space_group_name_H-M   'P 1'
#
loop_
_entity.id
_entity.type
_entity.pdbx_description
1 polymer ?
#
loop_
_entity_poly.entity_id
_entity_poly.type
_entity_poly.pdbx_seq_one_letter_code
_entity_poly.pdbx_strand_id
1 'polypeptide(L)'
;MKKNKYEIDMCNGTIMDKLISFSLPLMVSGILQLMFNAVDIIVVGRFSGSQALAAVGSTTALINVFINLFMGISLGANVLAARYYAAGRDREMSETVHTSIMLALISGVVMAFVGVFFAKGALELMDTPADVIDQSALYMRIYFMGMPFFMLYNYGAAILRAVGDTKRPLYFLIVSGVINAGLNMFLVIVFSLDVAGVAIATVVSQAISCVLVLRCLYKSEGSYQLRFSKLCLKKDYIIPIFQVGIPAGIQSTVINFSNVLLQSSVNSFGSIAMAGYTAANNVLGFLYTSVNSVTQACMSFTSQNYGVGKYKRMDKVLIDCLILSSGMALVMGGGAYLFGTEILQIYTGDPEVIRCGMEILSITTVPYFLCGIMDLFPGALRGMGCSAVPMILSVIGTVGTRIVWIFGIFPQHRSLYVLFISYPGSWIITIIMQVICYLIMRKKVYSRAAAVIKKRKKTKKPRKTAE
;
A
#
# COMPACT_ATOMS: atom_id res chain seq x y z
N MET A 1 15.90 16.23 22.54
CA MET A 1 14.45 16.28 22.19
C MET A 1 13.73 15.25 23.07
N LYS A 2 12.67 15.65 23.78
CA LYS A 2 11.77 14.67 24.42
C LYS A 2 11.09 13.85 23.33
N LYS A 3 11.37 12.54 23.26
CA LYS A 3 10.65 11.63 22.35
C LYS A 3 9.18 11.59 22.75
N ASN A 4 8.29 11.72 21.77
CA ASN A 4 6.87 11.58 22.00
C ASN A 4 6.57 10.10 22.36
N LYS A 5 5.59 9.84 23.22
CA LYS A 5 5.18 8.50 23.69
C LYS A 5 4.86 7.53 22.53
N TYR A 6 4.49 8.05 21.37
CA TYR A 6 4.09 7.27 20.20
C TYR A 6 5.23 6.97 19.23
N GLU A 7 6.41 7.58 19.40
CA GLU A 7 7.54 7.43 18.49
C GLU A 7 8.37 6.19 18.84
N ILE A 8 8.59 5.32 17.86
CA ILE A 8 9.42 4.13 17.99
C ILE A 8 10.85 4.45 17.53
N ASP A 9 11.84 4.16 18.38
CA ASP A 9 13.26 4.25 18.01
C ASP A 9 13.66 3.06 17.15
N MET A 10 13.74 3.25 15.84
CA MET A 10 14.08 2.19 14.90
C MET A 10 15.58 1.92 14.79
N CYS A 11 16.40 2.85 15.32
CA CYS A 11 17.86 2.81 15.16
C CYS A 11 18.60 2.13 16.31
N ASN A 12 17.98 1.95 17.49
CA ASN A 12 18.60 1.38 18.67
C ASN A 12 17.75 0.27 19.30
N GLY A 13 18.33 -0.53 20.20
CA GLY A 13 17.66 -1.59 20.95
C GLY A 13 17.27 -2.79 20.10
N THR A 14 16.35 -3.61 20.60
CA THR A 14 15.80 -4.80 19.94
C THR A 14 15.04 -4.43 18.68
N ILE A 15 14.99 -5.32 17.71
CA ILE A 15 14.34 -5.04 16.41
C ILE A 15 12.95 -5.68 16.38
N MET A 16 12.84 -6.96 16.71
CA MET A 16 11.62 -7.75 16.53
C MET A 16 10.40 -7.16 17.27
N ASP A 17 10.54 -6.84 18.54
CA ASP A 17 9.47 -6.24 19.36
C ASP A 17 9.00 -4.88 18.80
N LYS A 18 9.93 -4.09 18.28
CA LYS A 18 9.62 -2.81 17.65
C LYS A 18 8.96 -2.97 16.29
N LEU A 19 9.38 -3.98 15.51
CA LEU A 19 8.72 -4.33 14.25
C LEU A 19 7.28 -4.75 14.49
N ILE A 20 7.02 -5.61 15.49
CA ILE A 20 5.67 -6.02 15.86
C ILE A 20 4.84 -4.81 16.31
N SER A 21 5.39 -3.98 17.21
CA SER A 21 4.70 -2.77 17.69
C SER A 21 4.40 -1.76 16.59
N PHE A 22 5.20 -1.72 15.53
CA PHE A 22 5.00 -0.86 14.36
C PHE A 22 4.05 -1.47 13.35
N SER A 23 4.19 -2.78 13.04
CA SER A 23 3.42 -3.46 12.00
C SER A 23 1.98 -3.74 12.43
N LEU A 24 1.74 -4.05 13.71
CA LEU A 24 0.42 -4.42 14.20
C LEU A 24 -0.63 -3.30 14.00
N PRO A 25 -0.37 -2.02 14.34
CA PRO A 25 -1.31 -0.96 14.04
C PRO A 25 -1.55 -0.74 12.53
N LEU A 26 -0.52 -0.96 11.69
CA LEU A 26 -0.66 -0.88 10.24
C LEU A 26 -1.53 -2.01 9.69
N MET A 27 -1.34 -3.24 10.19
CA MET A 27 -2.16 -4.40 9.83
C MET A 27 -3.63 -4.15 10.20
N VAL A 28 -3.88 -3.72 11.43
CA VAL A 28 -5.24 -3.39 11.90
C VAL A 28 -5.86 -2.27 11.06
N SER A 29 -5.07 -1.23 10.71
CA SER A 29 -5.55 -0.15 9.82
C SER A 29 -5.96 -0.67 8.45
N GLY A 30 -5.17 -1.55 7.86
CA GLY A 30 -5.49 -2.13 6.55
C GLY A 30 -6.71 -3.05 6.59
N ILE A 31 -6.84 -3.89 7.63
CA ILE A 31 -8.02 -4.74 7.84
C ILE A 31 -9.28 -3.88 8.01
N LEU A 32 -9.21 -2.83 8.81
CA LEU A 32 -10.34 -1.90 8.99
C LEU A 32 -10.74 -1.22 7.67
N GLN A 33 -9.78 -0.83 6.84
CA GLN A 33 -10.08 -0.27 5.51
C GLN A 33 -10.84 -1.27 4.63
N LEU A 34 -10.44 -2.55 4.62
CA LEU A 34 -11.16 -3.59 3.89
C LEU A 34 -12.58 -3.78 4.44
N MET A 35 -12.74 -3.76 5.77
CA MET A 35 -14.07 -3.85 6.40
C MET A 35 -14.95 -2.65 6.06
N PHE A 36 -14.43 -1.44 6.06
CA PHE A 36 -15.22 -0.24 5.70
C PHE A 36 -15.65 -0.28 4.24
N ASN A 37 -14.76 -0.69 3.32
CA ASN A 37 -15.13 -0.90 1.92
C ASN A 37 -16.24 -1.98 1.77
N ALA A 38 -16.18 -3.04 2.57
CA ALA A 38 -17.24 -4.06 2.58
C ALA A 38 -18.57 -3.49 3.08
N VAL A 39 -18.56 -2.66 4.13
CA VAL A 39 -19.76 -1.97 4.63
C VAL A 39 -20.37 -1.08 3.56
N ASP A 40 -19.57 -0.30 2.84
CA ASP A 40 -20.01 0.56 1.75
C ASP A 40 -20.74 -0.24 0.67
N ILE A 41 -20.16 -1.38 0.25
CA ILE A 41 -20.74 -2.29 -0.76
C ILE A 41 -22.05 -2.92 -0.25
N ILE A 42 -22.10 -3.35 1.01
CA ILE A 42 -23.30 -3.95 1.62
C ILE A 42 -24.44 -2.93 1.72
N VAL A 43 -24.16 -1.72 2.15
CA VAL A 43 -25.17 -0.66 2.27
C VAL A 43 -25.75 -0.33 0.90
N VAL A 44 -24.90 -0.13 -0.13
CA VAL A 44 -25.38 0.13 -1.50
C VAL A 44 -26.20 -1.04 -2.03
N GLY A 45 -25.68 -2.26 -1.95
CA GLY A 45 -26.34 -3.44 -2.52
C GLY A 45 -27.67 -3.76 -1.86
N ARG A 46 -27.81 -3.51 -0.54
CA ARG A 46 -29.01 -3.85 0.21
C ARG A 46 -30.10 -2.77 0.17
N PHE A 47 -29.71 -1.50 0.08
CA PHE A 47 -30.66 -0.38 0.22
C PHE A 47 -30.85 0.43 -1.08
N SER A 48 -29.87 0.42 -2.01
CA SER A 48 -29.95 1.18 -3.28
C SER A 48 -30.15 0.27 -4.52
N GLY A 49 -30.10 -1.05 -4.34
CA GLY A 49 -30.36 -2.01 -5.41
C GLY A 49 -29.17 -2.37 -6.30
N SER A 50 -29.45 -3.26 -7.26
CA SER A 50 -28.41 -3.87 -8.11
C SER A 50 -27.73 -2.89 -9.07
N GLN A 51 -28.45 -1.90 -9.58
CA GLN A 51 -27.87 -0.87 -10.48
C GLN A 51 -26.87 0.00 -9.76
N ALA A 52 -27.20 0.46 -8.54
CA ALA A 52 -26.28 1.25 -7.71
C ALA A 52 -25.04 0.44 -7.32
N LEU A 53 -25.20 -0.85 -7.00
CA LEU A 53 -24.09 -1.75 -6.72
C LEU A 53 -23.18 -1.93 -7.95
N ALA A 54 -23.78 -2.11 -9.13
CA ALA A 54 -23.03 -2.20 -10.39
C ALA A 54 -22.28 -0.89 -10.70
N ALA A 55 -22.89 0.27 -10.41
CA ALA A 55 -22.28 1.58 -10.59
C ALA A 55 -21.03 1.76 -9.72
N VAL A 56 -21.11 1.42 -8.42
CA VAL A 56 -19.93 1.48 -7.52
C VAL A 56 -18.87 0.47 -7.94
N GLY A 57 -19.27 -0.75 -8.29
CA GLY A 57 -18.36 -1.82 -8.71
C GLY A 57 -17.57 -1.48 -9.97
N SER A 58 -18.21 -0.92 -10.99
CA SER A 58 -17.56 -0.55 -12.26
C SER A 58 -16.50 0.53 -12.11
N THR A 59 -16.65 1.44 -11.13
CA THR A 59 -15.70 2.54 -10.89
C THR A 59 -14.47 2.12 -10.09
N THR A 60 -14.55 1.03 -9.31
CA THR A 60 -13.52 0.61 -8.35
C THR A 60 -12.17 0.36 -9.01
N ALA A 61 -12.14 -0.30 -10.16
CA ALA A 61 -10.90 -0.59 -10.88
C ALA A 61 -10.17 0.70 -11.31
N LEU A 62 -10.92 1.65 -11.86
CA LEU A 62 -10.40 2.93 -12.34
C LEU A 62 -9.86 3.79 -11.18
N ILE A 63 -10.65 3.89 -10.10
CA ILE A 63 -10.27 4.61 -8.88
C ILE A 63 -8.98 4.01 -8.31
N ASN A 64 -8.85 2.68 -8.24
CA ASN A 64 -7.67 2.00 -7.70
C ASN A 64 -6.40 2.26 -8.52
N VAL A 65 -6.49 2.37 -9.86
CA VAL A 65 -5.33 2.71 -10.71
C VAL A 65 -4.74 4.05 -10.31
N PHE A 66 -5.58 5.07 -10.18
CA PHE A 66 -5.14 6.41 -9.77
C PHE A 66 -4.63 6.44 -8.33
N ILE A 67 -5.37 5.82 -7.40
CA ILE A 67 -4.97 5.76 -5.98
C ILE A 67 -3.59 5.11 -5.85
N ASN A 68 -3.36 3.94 -6.47
CA ASN A 68 -2.10 3.22 -6.33
C ASN A 68 -0.90 4.02 -6.85
N LEU A 69 -1.06 4.75 -7.96
CA LEU A 69 0.00 5.59 -8.51
C LEU A 69 0.41 6.68 -7.52
N PHE A 70 -0.55 7.43 -6.99
CA PHE A 70 -0.28 8.55 -6.08
C PHE A 70 0.06 8.11 -4.66
N MET A 71 -0.48 6.97 -4.21
CA MET A 71 -0.05 6.33 -2.96
C MET A 71 1.43 5.94 -3.00
N GLY A 72 1.92 5.47 -4.16
CA GLY A 72 3.34 5.23 -4.35
C GLY A 72 4.19 6.46 -4.03
N ILE A 73 3.77 7.66 -4.45
CA ILE A 73 4.52 8.90 -4.18
C ILE A 73 4.57 9.19 -2.66
N SER A 74 3.52 8.89 -1.90
CA SER A 74 3.52 9.03 -0.44
C SER A 74 4.55 8.13 0.25
N LEU A 75 4.86 6.95 -0.32
CA LEU A 75 5.95 6.08 0.16
C LEU A 75 7.31 6.75 -0.02
N GLY A 76 7.51 7.51 -1.11
CA GLY A 76 8.71 8.30 -1.32
C GLY A 76 8.89 9.38 -0.24
N ALA A 77 7.80 10.06 0.14
CA ALA A 77 7.79 11.02 1.25
C ALA A 77 8.16 10.34 2.59
N ASN A 78 7.60 9.15 2.88
CA ASN A 78 7.96 8.38 4.07
C ASN A 78 9.46 8.05 4.11
N VAL A 79 10.02 7.52 3.03
CA VAL A 79 11.44 7.14 2.94
C VAL A 79 12.35 8.34 3.18
N LEU A 80 12.06 9.48 2.56
CA LEU A 80 12.89 10.66 2.69
C LEU A 80 12.80 11.27 4.10
N ALA A 81 11.59 11.39 4.64
CA ALA A 81 11.33 11.87 6.00
C ALA A 81 12.00 10.98 7.05
N ALA A 82 11.86 9.65 6.94
CA ALA A 82 12.48 8.68 7.85
C ALA A 82 14.01 8.82 7.87
N ARG A 83 14.62 9.03 6.71
CA ARG A 83 16.07 9.22 6.57
C ARG A 83 16.56 10.48 7.28
N TYR A 84 15.91 11.63 7.05
CA TYR A 84 16.32 12.89 7.66
C TYR A 84 16.01 12.96 9.14
N TYR A 85 14.87 12.40 9.56
CA TYR A 85 14.51 12.31 10.97
C TYR A 85 15.56 11.54 11.77
N ALA A 86 15.93 10.35 11.33
CA ALA A 86 16.93 9.53 12.02
C ALA A 86 18.33 10.16 12.01
N ALA A 87 18.69 10.86 10.93
CA ALA A 87 19.97 11.54 10.80
C ALA A 87 20.07 12.85 11.65
N GLY A 88 19.00 13.27 12.33
CA GLY A 88 18.95 14.53 13.10
C GLY A 88 19.08 15.78 12.22
N ARG A 89 18.69 15.69 10.95
CA ARG A 89 18.74 16.78 9.98
C ARG A 89 17.41 17.55 10.01
N ASP A 90 17.24 18.35 11.07
CA ASP A 90 15.96 19.00 11.39
C ASP A 90 15.45 19.94 10.31
N ARG A 91 16.37 20.68 9.65
CA ARG A 91 16.00 21.57 8.55
C ARG A 91 15.44 20.80 7.36
N GLU A 92 16.16 19.78 6.92
CA GLU A 92 15.78 18.96 5.77
C GLU A 92 14.52 18.14 6.07
N MET A 93 14.36 17.69 7.32
CA MET A 93 13.12 17.04 7.77
C MET A 93 11.94 17.99 7.66
N SER A 94 12.06 19.21 8.19
CA SER A 94 11.02 20.23 8.10
C SER A 94 10.69 20.57 6.65
N GLU A 95 11.67 20.80 5.79
CA GLU A 95 11.47 21.08 4.36
C GLU A 95 10.81 19.90 3.63
N THR A 96 11.17 18.66 3.99
CA THR A 96 10.53 17.44 3.44
C THR A 96 9.05 17.36 3.84
N VAL A 97 8.71 17.64 5.10
CA VAL A 97 7.32 17.65 5.57
C VAL A 97 6.48 18.67 4.79
N HIS A 98 6.94 19.91 4.70
CA HIS A 98 6.20 20.99 4.04
C HIS A 98 6.07 20.74 2.52
N THR A 99 7.12 20.25 1.87
CA THR A 99 7.08 19.85 0.46
C THR A 99 6.13 18.67 0.24
N SER A 100 6.11 17.67 1.13
CA SER A 100 5.22 16.51 1.02
C SER A 100 3.76 16.89 1.15
N ILE A 101 3.40 17.77 2.09
CA ILE A 101 2.02 18.26 2.26
C ILE A 101 1.57 19.09 1.05
N MET A 102 2.45 19.92 0.49
CA MET A 102 2.15 20.63 -0.76
C MET A 102 1.97 19.70 -1.95
N LEU A 103 2.81 18.67 -2.07
CA LEU A 103 2.64 17.63 -3.11
C LEU A 103 1.33 16.87 -2.93
N ALA A 104 0.93 16.56 -1.70
CA ALA A 104 -0.34 15.91 -1.41
C ALA A 104 -1.52 16.78 -1.88
N LEU A 105 -1.49 18.08 -1.57
CA LEU A 105 -2.53 19.02 -1.97
C LEU A 105 -2.61 19.13 -3.50
N ILE A 106 -1.47 19.34 -4.16
CA ILE A 106 -1.42 19.49 -5.62
C ILE A 106 -1.88 18.21 -6.32
N SER A 107 -1.34 17.04 -5.90
CA SER A 107 -1.75 15.76 -6.48
C SER A 107 -3.24 15.47 -6.26
N GLY A 108 -3.76 15.78 -5.08
CA GLY A 108 -5.19 15.65 -4.78
C GLY A 108 -6.07 16.55 -5.64
N VAL A 109 -5.68 17.82 -5.82
CA VAL A 109 -6.41 18.76 -6.69
C VAL A 109 -6.33 18.33 -8.15
N VAL A 110 -5.17 17.91 -8.64
CA VAL A 110 -5.02 17.37 -10.00
C VAL A 110 -5.92 16.15 -10.21
N MET A 111 -5.94 15.23 -9.26
CA MET A 111 -6.82 14.06 -9.33
C MET A 111 -8.30 14.43 -9.28
N ALA A 112 -8.68 15.39 -8.43
CA ALA A 112 -10.04 15.88 -8.37
C ALA A 112 -10.47 16.47 -9.73
N PHE A 113 -9.61 17.29 -10.32
CA PHE A 113 -9.86 17.86 -11.66
C PHE A 113 -10.01 16.75 -12.71
N VAL A 114 -9.04 15.83 -12.81
CA VAL A 114 -9.09 14.73 -13.78
C VAL A 114 -10.33 13.86 -13.55
N GLY A 115 -10.62 13.47 -12.31
CA GLY A 115 -11.76 12.61 -12.01
C GLY A 115 -13.11 13.26 -12.27
N VAL A 116 -13.26 14.56 -11.98
CA VAL A 116 -14.54 15.26 -12.22
C VAL A 116 -14.82 15.45 -13.72
N PHE A 117 -13.81 15.86 -14.49
CA PHE A 117 -14.00 16.22 -15.90
C PHE A 117 -13.94 15.00 -16.83
N PHE A 118 -13.14 14.00 -16.52
CA PHE A 118 -12.92 12.84 -17.40
C PHE A 118 -13.64 11.56 -16.95
N ALA A 119 -14.42 11.59 -15.83
CA ALA A 119 -15.11 10.40 -15.31
C ALA A 119 -15.95 9.67 -16.36
N LYS A 120 -16.84 10.41 -17.04
CA LYS A 120 -17.76 9.81 -18.02
C LYS A 120 -17.02 9.23 -19.23
N GLY A 121 -16.07 9.99 -19.80
CA GLY A 121 -15.27 9.51 -20.93
C GLY A 121 -14.41 8.27 -20.60
N ALA A 122 -13.88 8.19 -19.36
CA ALA A 122 -13.14 7.00 -18.91
C ALA A 122 -14.05 5.78 -18.77
N LEU A 123 -15.28 5.95 -18.29
CA LEU A 123 -16.28 4.89 -18.17
C LEU A 123 -16.79 4.42 -19.54
N GLU A 124 -16.95 5.34 -20.49
CA GLU A 124 -17.28 5.03 -21.89
C GLU A 124 -16.19 4.19 -22.55
N LEU A 125 -14.91 4.51 -22.33
CA LEU A 125 -13.77 3.70 -22.80
C LEU A 125 -13.70 2.29 -22.18
N MET A 126 -14.38 2.08 -21.06
CA MET A 126 -14.48 0.77 -20.39
C MET A 126 -15.75 0.00 -20.80
N ASP A 127 -16.49 0.46 -21.80
CA ASP A 127 -17.77 -0.13 -22.23
C ASP A 127 -18.76 -0.31 -21.08
N THR A 128 -18.83 0.70 -20.16
CA THR A 128 -19.79 0.68 -19.04
C THR A 128 -21.21 0.76 -19.59
N PRO A 129 -22.14 -0.14 -19.18
CA PRO A 129 -23.51 -0.15 -19.67
C PRO A 129 -24.25 1.18 -19.48
N ALA A 130 -25.07 1.54 -20.48
CA ALA A 130 -25.76 2.84 -20.52
C ALA A 130 -26.76 3.07 -19.36
N ASP A 131 -27.27 2.00 -18.76
CA ASP A 131 -28.20 2.03 -17.63
C ASP A 131 -27.52 2.36 -16.30
N VAL A 132 -26.20 2.20 -16.19
CA VAL A 132 -25.44 2.45 -14.94
C VAL A 132 -24.41 3.58 -15.09
N ILE A 133 -24.06 4.01 -16.30
CA ILE A 133 -22.95 4.93 -16.56
C ILE A 133 -23.13 6.30 -15.87
N ASP A 134 -24.36 6.82 -15.82
CA ASP A 134 -24.62 8.12 -15.20
C ASP A 134 -24.47 8.07 -13.67
N GLN A 135 -24.91 6.98 -13.04
CA GLN A 135 -24.68 6.75 -11.60
C GLN A 135 -23.21 6.50 -11.29
N SER A 136 -22.53 5.74 -12.14
CA SER A 136 -21.07 5.50 -12.04
C SER A 136 -20.29 6.81 -12.16
N ALA A 137 -20.63 7.65 -13.12
CA ALA A 137 -19.99 8.95 -13.32
C ALA A 137 -20.25 9.91 -12.14
N LEU A 138 -21.48 9.92 -11.59
CA LEU A 138 -21.82 10.71 -10.41
C LEU A 138 -21.02 10.26 -9.18
N TYR A 139 -21.00 8.95 -8.90
CA TYR A 139 -20.19 8.38 -7.82
C TYR A 139 -18.72 8.76 -7.95
N MET A 140 -18.15 8.54 -9.13
CA MET A 140 -16.75 8.82 -9.42
C MET A 140 -16.41 10.31 -9.26
N ARG A 141 -17.25 11.21 -9.77
CA ARG A 141 -17.05 12.67 -9.62
C ARG A 141 -17.03 13.08 -8.15
N ILE A 142 -18.01 12.65 -7.35
CA ILE A 142 -18.06 12.95 -5.92
C ILE A 142 -16.84 12.38 -5.20
N TYR A 143 -16.49 11.14 -5.49
CA TYR A 143 -15.33 10.48 -4.89
C TYR A 143 -14.02 11.23 -5.18
N PHE A 144 -13.81 11.62 -6.45
CA PHE A 144 -12.60 12.36 -6.83
C PHE A 144 -12.56 13.78 -6.27
N MET A 145 -13.69 14.44 -6.01
CA MET A 145 -13.70 15.69 -5.24
C MET A 145 -13.12 15.55 -3.84
N GLY A 146 -13.18 14.35 -3.26
CA GLY A 146 -12.57 14.01 -1.98
C GLY A 146 -11.05 13.73 -2.03
N MET A 147 -10.45 13.60 -3.22
CA MET A 147 -9.04 13.23 -3.36
C MET A 147 -8.04 14.16 -2.66
N PRO A 148 -8.23 15.48 -2.59
CA PRO A 148 -7.35 16.34 -1.79
C PRO A 148 -7.27 15.91 -0.34
N PHE A 149 -8.38 15.56 0.30
CA PHE A 149 -8.42 15.09 1.68
C PHE A 149 -7.76 13.72 1.84
N PHE A 150 -8.04 12.82 0.91
CA PHE A 150 -7.41 11.49 0.87
C PHE A 150 -5.89 11.58 0.74
N MET A 151 -5.38 12.39 -0.16
CA MET A 151 -3.94 12.57 -0.35
C MET A 151 -3.29 13.21 0.87
N LEU A 152 -3.87 14.28 1.42
CA LEU A 152 -3.34 14.93 2.63
C LEU A 152 -3.29 13.98 3.82
N TYR A 153 -4.30 13.13 4.02
CA TYR A 153 -4.27 12.11 5.05
C TYR A 153 -3.13 11.11 4.82
N ASN A 154 -3.00 10.56 3.60
CA ASN A 154 -2.00 9.54 3.31
C ASN A 154 -0.55 10.04 3.44
N TYR A 155 -0.26 11.26 2.96
CA TYR A 155 1.06 11.84 3.12
C TYR A 155 1.33 12.24 4.57
N GLY A 156 0.35 12.77 5.28
CA GLY A 156 0.48 13.05 6.72
C GLY A 156 0.73 11.79 7.54
N ALA A 157 -0.01 10.71 7.25
CA ALA A 157 0.22 9.40 7.86
C ALA A 157 1.60 8.81 7.48
N ALA A 158 2.08 9.04 6.24
CA ALA A 158 3.41 8.64 5.81
C ALA A 158 4.52 9.34 6.61
N ILE A 159 4.34 10.63 6.91
CA ILE A 159 5.27 11.41 7.78
C ILE A 159 5.25 10.86 9.21
N LEU A 160 4.07 10.57 9.78
CA LEU A 160 3.97 9.96 11.11
C LEU A 160 4.63 8.58 11.16
N ARG A 161 4.41 7.73 10.16
CA ARG A 161 5.11 6.44 10.03
C ARG A 161 6.62 6.61 9.92
N ALA A 162 7.10 7.65 9.23
CA ALA A 162 8.53 7.94 9.09
C ALA A 162 9.23 8.20 10.44
N VAL A 163 8.53 8.78 11.40
CA VAL A 163 9.04 9.04 12.76
C VAL A 163 8.73 7.90 13.74
N GLY A 164 8.08 6.83 13.28
CA GLY A 164 7.79 5.64 14.09
C GLY A 164 6.40 5.61 14.72
N ASP A 165 5.51 6.52 14.35
CA ASP A 165 4.16 6.57 14.88
C ASP A 165 3.15 5.96 13.91
N THR A 166 2.71 4.76 14.23
CA THR A 166 1.65 4.05 13.49
C THR A 166 0.32 4.02 14.24
N LYS A 167 0.32 4.37 15.53
CA LYS A 167 -0.87 4.30 16.38
C LYS A 167 -1.82 5.46 16.13
N ARG A 168 -1.31 6.70 16.02
CA ARG A 168 -2.16 7.87 15.78
C ARG A 168 -2.90 7.80 14.45
N PRO A 169 -2.27 7.45 13.30
CA PRO A 169 -3.00 7.19 12.05
C PRO A 169 -4.10 6.13 12.17
N LEU A 170 -3.86 5.04 12.92
CA LEU A 170 -4.88 4.04 13.20
C LEU A 170 -6.09 4.64 13.93
N TYR A 171 -5.87 5.44 14.99
CA TYR A 171 -6.98 6.07 15.72
C TYR A 171 -7.78 7.02 14.84
N PHE A 172 -7.12 7.78 13.96
CA PHE A 172 -7.81 8.67 13.01
C PHE A 172 -8.67 7.87 12.03
N LEU A 173 -8.16 6.72 11.57
CA LEU A 173 -8.90 5.83 10.69
C LEU A 173 -10.11 5.19 11.39
N ILE A 174 -9.98 4.77 12.66
CA ILE A 174 -11.12 4.23 13.42
C ILE A 174 -12.21 5.28 13.55
N VAL A 175 -11.89 6.50 13.97
CA VAL A 175 -12.85 7.58 14.11
C VAL A 175 -13.56 7.87 12.79
N SER A 176 -12.79 8.05 11.72
CA SER A 176 -13.36 8.37 10.41
C SER A 176 -14.16 7.20 9.83
N GLY A 177 -13.76 5.95 10.06
CA GLY A 177 -14.45 4.78 9.57
C GLY A 177 -15.81 4.55 10.28
N VAL A 178 -15.88 4.78 11.58
CA VAL A 178 -17.15 4.74 12.31
C VAL A 178 -18.10 5.83 11.80
N ILE A 179 -17.58 7.04 11.57
CA ILE A 179 -18.37 8.14 11.00
C ILE A 179 -18.81 7.80 9.57
N ASN A 180 -17.92 7.23 8.76
CA ASN A 180 -18.27 6.78 7.41
C ASN A 180 -19.44 5.79 7.42
N ALA A 181 -19.37 4.73 8.22
CA ALA A 181 -20.43 3.73 8.33
C ALA A 181 -21.75 4.37 8.79
N GLY A 182 -21.73 5.25 9.79
CA GLY A 182 -22.90 5.97 10.27
C GLY A 182 -23.50 6.90 9.21
N LEU A 183 -22.66 7.67 8.50
CA LEU A 183 -23.10 8.56 7.42
C LEU A 183 -23.63 7.80 6.23
N ASN A 184 -23.04 6.65 5.86
CA ASN A 184 -23.55 5.80 4.78
C ASN A 184 -24.97 5.37 5.07
N MET A 185 -25.24 4.81 6.26
CA MET A 185 -26.61 4.42 6.66
C MET A 185 -27.54 5.63 6.64
N PHE A 186 -27.11 6.77 7.19
CA PHE A 186 -27.94 7.96 7.28
C PHE A 186 -28.28 8.55 5.90
N LEU A 187 -27.29 8.72 5.03
CA LEU A 187 -27.50 9.34 3.71
C LEU A 187 -28.23 8.41 2.74
N VAL A 188 -27.97 7.10 2.80
CA VAL A 188 -28.61 6.13 1.90
C VAL A 188 -30.01 5.77 2.37
N ILE A 189 -30.23 5.53 3.67
CA ILE A 189 -31.52 5.04 4.19
C ILE A 189 -32.47 6.21 4.42
N VAL A 190 -32.01 7.31 5.07
CA VAL A 190 -32.90 8.41 5.45
C VAL A 190 -33.11 9.40 4.31
N PHE A 191 -32.05 9.73 3.57
CA PHE A 191 -32.13 10.71 2.47
C PHE A 191 -32.29 10.07 1.09
N SER A 192 -32.19 8.74 0.97
CA SER A 192 -32.32 8.01 -0.31
C SER A 192 -31.39 8.55 -1.41
N LEU A 193 -30.14 8.91 -1.04
CA LEU A 193 -29.17 9.48 -1.97
C LEU A 193 -28.39 8.42 -2.76
N ASP A 194 -28.72 7.14 -2.62
CA ASP A 194 -28.14 6.02 -3.35
C ASP A 194 -26.59 6.10 -3.43
N VAL A 195 -26.02 5.97 -4.62
CA VAL A 195 -24.57 6.03 -4.84
C VAL A 195 -23.93 7.36 -4.41
N ALA A 196 -24.68 8.48 -4.53
CA ALA A 196 -24.18 9.78 -4.10
C ALA A 196 -24.03 9.84 -2.57
N GLY A 197 -24.94 9.21 -1.82
CA GLY A 197 -24.87 9.13 -0.36
C GLY A 197 -23.61 8.47 0.13
N VAL A 198 -23.24 7.33 -0.47
CA VAL A 198 -22.01 6.59 -0.11
C VAL A 198 -20.74 7.39 -0.49
N ALA A 199 -20.73 7.99 -1.68
CA ALA A 199 -19.61 8.83 -2.09
C ALA A 199 -19.40 10.03 -1.16
N ILE A 200 -20.47 10.73 -0.78
CA ILE A 200 -20.43 11.86 0.16
C ILE A 200 -19.96 11.40 1.54
N ALA A 201 -20.48 10.29 2.07
CA ALA A 201 -20.04 9.73 3.35
C ALA A 201 -18.54 9.44 3.35
N THR A 202 -18.02 8.87 2.26
CA THR A 202 -16.60 8.59 2.08
C THR A 202 -15.77 9.89 2.05
N VAL A 203 -16.19 10.91 1.30
CA VAL A 203 -15.50 12.20 1.24
C VAL A 203 -15.47 12.90 2.59
N VAL A 204 -16.60 12.92 3.31
CA VAL A 204 -16.68 13.56 4.64
C VAL A 204 -15.79 12.83 5.65
N SER A 205 -15.82 11.49 5.66
CA SER A 205 -14.96 10.71 6.57
C SER A 205 -13.46 10.92 6.28
N GLN A 206 -13.10 11.03 5.01
CA GLN A 206 -11.72 11.33 4.61
C GLN A 206 -11.31 12.77 4.98
N ALA A 207 -12.22 13.74 4.87
CA ALA A 207 -11.98 15.10 5.34
C ALA A 207 -11.71 15.13 6.85
N ILE A 208 -12.45 14.35 7.63
CA ILE A 208 -12.22 14.22 9.08
C ILE A 208 -10.84 13.61 9.36
N SER A 209 -10.46 12.52 8.68
CA SER A 209 -9.11 11.92 8.81
C SER A 209 -8.01 12.93 8.46
N CYS A 210 -8.22 13.70 7.41
CA CYS A 210 -7.31 14.75 6.96
C CYS A 210 -7.12 15.83 8.05
N VAL A 211 -8.21 16.34 8.60
CA VAL A 211 -8.17 17.34 9.67
C VAL A 211 -7.44 16.80 10.91
N LEU A 212 -7.72 15.55 11.29
CA LEU A 212 -7.08 14.92 12.45
C LEU A 212 -5.57 14.75 12.26
N VAL A 213 -5.12 14.30 11.08
CA VAL A 213 -3.69 14.13 10.82
C VAL A 213 -2.96 15.46 10.70
N LEU A 214 -3.55 16.46 10.03
CA LEU A 214 -2.96 17.80 9.92
C LEU A 214 -2.88 18.49 11.27
N ARG A 215 -3.93 18.40 12.12
CA ARG A 215 -3.91 18.89 13.49
C ARG A 215 -2.85 18.20 14.33
N CYS A 216 -2.67 16.89 14.14
CA CYS A 216 -1.64 16.12 14.81
C CYS A 216 -0.23 16.63 14.44
N LEU A 217 0.05 16.81 13.15
CA LEU A 217 1.33 17.36 12.67
C LEU A 217 1.55 18.81 13.12
N TYR A 218 0.51 19.64 13.12
CA TYR A 218 0.58 21.03 13.57
C TYR A 218 0.90 21.14 15.06
N LYS A 219 0.29 20.28 15.90
CA LYS A 219 0.52 20.25 17.35
C LYS A 219 1.77 19.46 17.76
N SER A 220 2.40 18.77 16.83
CA SER A 220 3.64 18.02 17.12
C SER A 220 4.79 18.98 17.42
N GLU A 221 5.70 18.55 18.28
CA GLU A 221 6.92 19.26 18.59
C GLU A 221 8.10 18.67 17.80
N GLY A 222 9.05 19.51 17.41
CA GLY A 222 10.27 19.08 16.74
C GLY A 222 10.30 19.30 15.21
N SER A 223 11.18 18.56 14.54
CA SER A 223 11.53 18.80 13.14
C SER A 223 10.42 18.43 12.14
N TYR A 224 9.43 17.63 12.54
CA TYR A 224 8.31 17.25 11.69
C TYR A 224 7.03 18.06 11.95
N GLN A 225 7.10 19.12 12.76
CA GLN A 225 5.99 20.02 12.99
C GLN A 225 5.57 20.70 11.68
N LEU A 226 4.28 20.61 11.36
CA LEU A 226 3.69 21.34 10.24
C LEU A 226 3.40 22.79 10.63
N ARG A 227 3.90 23.72 9.83
CA ARG A 227 3.60 25.16 9.94
C ARG A 227 3.11 25.63 8.59
N PHE A 228 1.86 26.03 8.46
CA PHE A 228 1.27 26.45 7.18
C PHE A 228 2.02 27.60 6.51
N SER A 229 2.63 28.50 7.29
CA SER A 229 3.46 29.60 6.78
C SER A 229 4.78 29.15 6.11
N LYS A 230 5.19 27.88 6.31
CA LYS A 230 6.42 27.33 5.75
C LYS A 230 6.16 26.36 4.57
N LEU A 231 4.92 26.25 4.11
CA LEU A 231 4.59 25.43 2.95
C LEU A 231 5.38 25.87 1.74
N CYS A 232 6.10 24.96 1.10
CA CYS A 232 6.97 25.25 -0.02
C CYS A 232 7.13 24.00 -0.91
N LEU A 233 7.47 24.24 -2.17
CA LEU A 233 7.86 23.22 -3.13
C LEU A 233 9.34 23.38 -3.44
N LYS A 234 10.16 22.45 -2.95
CA LYS A 234 11.60 22.46 -3.20
C LYS A 234 12.01 21.26 -4.05
N LYS A 235 12.62 21.53 -5.20
CA LYS A 235 13.06 20.49 -6.16
C LYS A 235 13.99 19.46 -5.52
N ASP A 236 14.82 19.87 -4.57
CA ASP A 236 15.77 19.00 -3.85
C ASP A 236 15.08 17.89 -3.05
N TYR A 237 13.80 18.05 -2.70
CA TYR A 237 12.99 17.04 -2.01
C TYR A 237 11.97 16.38 -2.93
N ILE A 238 11.42 17.11 -3.90
CA ILE A 238 10.46 16.56 -4.88
C ILE A 238 11.10 15.42 -5.69
N ILE A 239 12.30 15.65 -6.22
CA ILE A 239 12.98 14.67 -7.08
C ILE A 239 13.24 13.35 -6.34
N PRO A 240 13.84 13.33 -5.12
CA PRO A 240 14.00 12.09 -4.37
C PRO A 240 12.67 11.41 -3.98
N ILE A 241 11.63 12.18 -3.65
CA ILE A 241 10.30 11.63 -3.38
C ILE A 241 9.77 10.90 -4.63
N PHE A 242 9.86 11.51 -5.79
CA PHE A 242 9.40 10.92 -7.06
C PHE A 242 10.25 9.74 -7.51
N GLN A 243 11.56 9.78 -7.31
CA GLN A 243 12.46 8.67 -7.64
C GLN A 243 12.14 7.38 -6.87
N VAL A 244 11.61 7.51 -5.66
CA VAL A 244 11.14 6.35 -4.87
C VAL A 244 9.67 6.07 -5.15
N GLY A 245 8.85 7.10 -5.20
CA GLY A 245 7.41 6.99 -5.20
C GLY A 245 6.79 6.58 -6.53
N ILE A 246 7.21 7.19 -7.63
CA ILE A 246 6.64 6.89 -8.96
C ILE A 246 6.88 5.42 -9.35
N PRO A 247 8.10 4.86 -9.25
CA PRO A 247 8.28 3.44 -9.54
C PRO A 247 7.45 2.53 -8.63
N ALA A 248 7.28 2.89 -7.34
CA ALA A 248 6.45 2.11 -6.42
C ALA A 248 4.97 2.11 -6.83
N GLY A 249 4.45 3.27 -7.24
CA GLY A 249 3.08 3.40 -7.74
C GLY A 249 2.84 2.64 -9.04
N ILE A 250 3.76 2.77 -10.01
CA ILE A 250 3.71 2.01 -11.27
C ILE A 250 3.72 0.51 -11.00
N GLN A 251 4.60 0.02 -10.11
CA GLN A 251 4.65 -1.40 -9.73
C GLN A 251 3.29 -1.89 -9.23
N SER A 252 2.66 -1.17 -8.31
CA SER A 252 1.36 -1.54 -7.75
C SER A 252 0.26 -1.56 -8.82
N THR A 253 0.24 -0.57 -9.70
CA THR A 253 -0.72 -0.46 -10.81
C THR A 253 -0.58 -1.62 -11.80
N VAL A 254 0.65 -1.95 -12.21
CA VAL A 254 0.92 -3.02 -13.19
C VAL A 254 0.61 -4.41 -12.60
N ILE A 255 0.90 -4.62 -11.31
CA ILE A 255 0.53 -5.87 -10.62
C ILE A 255 -0.99 -6.03 -10.56
N ASN A 256 -1.74 -4.96 -10.26
CA ASN A 256 -3.20 -5.00 -10.26
C ASN A 256 -3.75 -5.32 -11.65
N PHE A 257 -3.17 -4.76 -12.71
CA PHE A 257 -3.54 -5.12 -14.09
C PHE A 257 -3.31 -6.61 -14.38
N SER A 258 -2.22 -7.20 -13.89
CA SER A 258 -1.98 -8.64 -14.00
C SER A 258 -3.07 -9.49 -13.31
N ASN A 259 -3.61 -9.01 -12.17
CA ASN A 259 -4.72 -9.69 -11.51
C ASN A 259 -6.01 -9.64 -12.33
N VAL A 260 -6.25 -8.56 -13.08
CA VAL A 260 -7.38 -8.46 -14.02
C VAL A 260 -7.26 -9.48 -15.16
N LEU A 261 -6.07 -9.69 -15.73
CA LEU A 261 -5.84 -10.73 -16.74
C LEU A 261 -6.14 -12.14 -16.20
N LEU A 262 -5.72 -12.39 -14.95
CA LEU A 262 -6.01 -13.66 -14.27
C LEU A 262 -7.52 -13.85 -14.08
N GLN A 263 -8.22 -12.81 -13.62
CA GLN A 263 -9.67 -12.83 -13.45
C GLN A 263 -10.39 -13.10 -14.78
N SER A 264 -9.94 -12.49 -15.88
CA SER A 264 -10.48 -12.79 -17.22
C SER A 264 -10.36 -14.28 -17.58
N SER A 265 -9.25 -14.92 -17.19
CA SER A 265 -9.06 -16.37 -17.39
C SER A 265 -10.00 -17.19 -16.50
N VAL A 266 -10.24 -16.77 -15.26
CA VAL A 266 -11.23 -17.40 -14.34
C VAL A 266 -12.64 -17.30 -14.92
N ASN A 267 -12.99 -16.17 -15.51
CA ASN A 267 -14.32 -15.95 -16.11
C ASN A 267 -14.64 -16.99 -17.20
N SER A 268 -13.62 -17.54 -17.87
CA SER A 268 -13.82 -18.59 -18.88
C SER A 268 -14.29 -19.93 -18.30
N PHE A 269 -14.28 -20.13 -16.98
CA PHE A 269 -14.79 -21.33 -16.30
C PHE A 269 -16.26 -21.18 -15.85
N GLY A 270 -16.87 -20.02 -16.08
CA GLY A 270 -18.27 -19.75 -15.74
C GLY A 270 -18.49 -19.10 -14.37
N SER A 271 -19.77 -18.84 -14.06
CA SER A 271 -20.18 -18.03 -12.91
C SER A 271 -19.83 -18.65 -11.55
N ILE A 272 -19.85 -19.97 -11.42
CA ILE A 272 -19.49 -20.68 -10.18
C ILE A 272 -18.03 -20.44 -9.84
N ALA A 273 -17.12 -20.58 -10.82
CA ALA A 273 -15.69 -20.33 -10.62
C ALA A 273 -15.41 -18.84 -10.33
N MET A 274 -16.13 -17.93 -11.00
CA MET A 274 -16.03 -16.48 -10.71
C MET A 274 -16.42 -16.15 -9.27
N ALA A 275 -17.53 -16.73 -8.79
CA ALA A 275 -18.00 -16.54 -7.42
C ALA A 275 -16.98 -17.10 -6.40
N GLY A 276 -16.48 -18.32 -6.64
CA GLY A 276 -15.45 -18.95 -5.82
C GLY A 276 -14.15 -18.14 -5.78
N TYR A 277 -13.71 -17.65 -6.93
CA TYR A 277 -12.54 -16.74 -7.00
C TYR A 277 -12.76 -15.45 -6.23
N THR A 278 -13.92 -14.81 -6.35
CA THR A 278 -14.22 -13.58 -5.66
C THR A 278 -14.19 -13.77 -4.13
N ALA A 279 -14.80 -14.84 -3.63
CA ALA A 279 -14.76 -15.18 -2.21
C ALA A 279 -13.33 -15.48 -1.72
N ALA A 280 -12.57 -16.29 -2.46
CA ALA A 280 -11.17 -16.60 -2.15
C ALA A 280 -10.28 -15.34 -2.19
N ASN A 281 -10.48 -14.45 -3.16
CA ASN A 281 -9.69 -13.22 -3.31
C ASN A 281 -9.92 -12.24 -2.15
N ASN A 282 -11.12 -12.18 -1.58
CA ASN A 282 -11.38 -11.42 -0.36
C ASN A 282 -10.54 -11.95 0.82
N VAL A 283 -10.47 -13.27 0.99
CA VAL A 283 -9.63 -13.89 2.03
C VAL A 283 -8.16 -13.57 1.80
N LEU A 284 -7.68 -13.69 0.56
CA LEU A 284 -6.30 -13.34 0.18
C LEU A 284 -5.99 -11.85 0.41
N GLY A 285 -6.98 -10.97 0.30
CA GLY A 285 -6.86 -9.55 0.60
C GLY A 285 -6.47 -9.27 2.06
N PHE A 286 -7.05 -10.01 3.02
CA PHE A 286 -6.66 -9.91 4.43
C PHE A 286 -5.24 -10.41 4.67
N LEU A 287 -4.83 -11.51 4.03
CA LEU A 287 -3.48 -12.02 4.11
C LEU A 287 -2.48 -11.01 3.54
N TYR A 288 -2.76 -10.46 2.36
CA TYR A 288 -1.92 -9.47 1.71
C TYR A 288 -1.72 -8.22 2.56
N THR A 289 -2.79 -7.67 3.11
CA THR A 289 -2.75 -6.50 3.96
C THR A 289 -1.86 -6.70 5.19
N SER A 290 -1.94 -7.89 5.78
CA SER A 290 -1.13 -8.25 6.95
C SER A 290 0.37 -8.32 6.60
N VAL A 291 0.72 -9.00 5.53
CA VAL A 291 2.10 -9.12 5.04
C VAL A 291 2.66 -7.75 4.60
N ASN A 292 1.85 -6.95 3.91
CA ASN A 292 2.23 -5.61 3.45
C ASN A 292 2.55 -4.67 4.63
N SER A 293 1.91 -4.84 5.80
CA SER A 293 2.24 -4.07 7.00
C SER A 293 3.69 -4.25 7.44
N VAL A 294 4.22 -5.47 7.34
CA VAL A 294 5.63 -5.78 7.64
C VAL A 294 6.57 -5.20 6.57
N THR A 295 6.15 -5.20 5.30
CA THR A 295 6.91 -4.57 4.21
C THR A 295 7.05 -3.06 4.42
N GLN A 296 5.99 -2.37 4.86
CA GLN A 296 6.05 -0.95 5.20
C GLN A 296 6.95 -0.68 6.41
N ALA A 297 6.92 -1.57 7.42
CA ALA A 297 7.85 -1.52 8.55
C ALA A 297 9.30 -1.69 8.06
N CYS A 298 9.59 -2.71 7.26
CA CYS A 298 10.91 -2.96 6.69
C CYS A 298 11.45 -1.72 5.97
N MET A 299 10.63 -1.08 5.14
CA MET A 299 10.99 0.13 4.41
C MET A 299 11.35 1.29 5.35
N SER A 300 10.52 1.57 6.36
CA SER A 300 10.72 2.67 7.31
C SER A 300 11.95 2.45 8.19
N PHE A 301 12.10 1.24 8.76
CA PHE A 301 13.26 0.86 9.57
C PHE A 301 14.56 0.90 8.75
N THR A 302 14.54 0.37 7.53
CA THR A 302 15.70 0.42 6.62
C THR A 302 16.08 1.86 6.29
N SER A 303 15.10 2.73 5.99
CA SER A 303 15.36 4.12 5.65
C SER A 303 15.96 4.91 6.82
N GLN A 304 15.46 4.72 8.05
CA GLN A 304 16.04 5.35 9.23
C GLN A 304 17.49 4.88 9.47
N ASN A 305 17.73 3.56 9.43
CA ASN A 305 19.07 2.99 9.64
C ASN A 305 20.05 3.38 8.52
N TYR A 306 19.57 3.53 7.29
CA TYR A 306 20.34 4.06 6.16
C TYR A 306 20.75 5.51 6.41
N GLY A 307 19.84 6.35 6.93
CA GLY A 307 20.09 7.76 7.25
C GLY A 307 21.20 7.97 8.27
N VAL A 308 21.30 7.09 9.28
CA VAL A 308 22.34 7.14 10.32
C VAL A 308 23.58 6.30 9.98
N GLY A 309 23.62 5.62 8.85
CA GLY A 309 24.75 4.80 8.42
C GLY A 309 24.90 3.46 9.17
N LYS A 310 23.83 2.96 9.81
CA LYS A 310 23.81 1.66 10.52
C LYS A 310 23.52 0.50 9.56
N TYR A 311 24.36 0.34 8.54
CA TYR A 311 24.12 -0.63 7.44
C TYR A 311 23.97 -2.08 7.91
N LYS A 312 24.81 -2.55 8.86
CA LYS A 312 24.71 -3.90 9.43
C LYS A 312 23.35 -4.14 10.13
N ARG A 313 22.74 -3.07 10.68
CA ARG A 313 21.42 -3.15 11.30
C ARG A 313 20.31 -3.29 10.25
N MET A 314 20.49 -2.71 9.05
CA MET A 314 19.55 -2.90 7.95
C MET A 314 19.43 -4.37 7.54
N ASP A 315 20.55 -5.12 7.49
CA ASP A 315 20.52 -6.56 7.21
C ASP A 315 19.74 -7.35 8.28
N LYS A 316 19.92 -7.00 9.57
CA LYS A 316 19.15 -7.60 10.66
C LYS A 316 17.68 -7.25 10.57
N VAL A 317 17.34 -6.00 10.25
CA VAL A 317 15.94 -5.57 10.02
C VAL A 317 15.30 -6.42 8.92
N LEU A 318 15.98 -6.64 7.80
CA LEU A 318 15.45 -7.48 6.73
C LEU A 318 15.22 -8.92 7.18
N ILE A 319 16.18 -9.52 7.91
CA ILE A 319 16.05 -10.89 8.43
C ILE A 319 14.87 -11.00 9.39
N ASP A 320 14.76 -10.06 10.35
CA ASP A 320 13.67 -10.06 11.32
C ASP A 320 12.31 -9.86 10.65
N CYS A 321 12.25 -9.01 9.59
CA CYS A 321 11.05 -8.83 8.76
C CYS A 321 10.71 -10.10 7.96
N LEU A 322 11.70 -10.83 7.44
CA LEU A 322 11.48 -12.10 6.73
C LEU A 322 10.89 -13.14 7.68
N ILE A 323 11.41 -13.24 8.90
CA ILE A 323 10.89 -14.17 9.94
C ILE A 323 9.45 -13.75 10.33
N LEU A 324 9.22 -12.49 10.62
CA LEU A 324 7.90 -11.98 11.04
C LEU A 324 6.85 -12.15 9.94
N SER A 325 7.15 -11.74 8.71
CA SER A 325 6.24 -11.83 7.58
C SER A 325 5.92 -13.28 7.21
N SER A 326 6.93 -14.14 7.17
CA SER A 326 6.73 -15.57 6.88
C SER A 326 5.94 -16.25 7.99
N GLY A 327 6.23 -15.97 9.27
CA GLY A 327 5.48 -16.49 10.40
C GLY A 327 4.01 -16.06 10.37
N MET A 328 3.74 -14.76 10.13
CA MET A 328 2.37 -14.25 9.98
C MET A 328 1.65 -14.91 8.80
N ALA A 329 2.31 -15.00 7.65
CA ALA A 329 1.70 -15.58 6.45
C ALA A 329 1.40 -17.08 6.65
N LEU A 330 2.27 -17.84 7.32
CA LEU A 330 2.04 -19.25 7.62
C LEU A 330 0.90 -19.44 8.64
N VAL A 331 0.84 -18.64 9.69
CA VAL A 331 -0.23 -18.72 10.69
C VAL A 331 -1.57 -18.33 10.07
N MET A 332 -1.64 -17.18 9.39
CA MET A 332 -2.89 -16.71 8.78
C MET A 332 -3.28 -17.55 7.56
N GLY A 333 -2.32 -17.92 6.70
CA GLY A 333 -2.56 -18.75 5.53
C GLY A 333 -2.94 -20.19 5.92
N GLY A 334 -2.28 -20.77 6.91
CA GLY A 334 -2.66 -22.06 7.51
C GLY A 334 -4.06 -22.00 8.12
N GLY A 335 -4.39 -20.95 8.87
CA GLY A 335 -5.73 -20.73 9.40
C GLY A 335 -6.78 -20.58 8.29
N ALA A 336 -6.48 -19.80 7.25
CA ALA A 336 -7.35 -19.64 6.10
C ALA A 336 -7.56 -20.94 5.29
N TYR A 337 -6.57 -21.84 5.29
CA TYR A 337 -6.71 -23.17 4.71
C TYR A 337 -7.55 -24.11 5.57
N LEU A 338 -7.26 -24.17 6.89
CA LEU A 338 -7.92 -25.10 7.82
C LEU A 338 -9.40 -24.73 8.04
N PHE A 339 -9.70 -23.44 8.16
CA PHE A 339 -11.05 -22.92 8.37
C PHE A 339 -11.65 -22.30 7.08
N GLY A 340 -11.09 -22.66 5.92
CA GLY A 340 -11.45 -22.05 4.63
C GLY A 340 -12.90 -22.30 4.25
N THR A 341 -13.44 -23.48 4.52
CA THR A 341 -14.84 -23.81 4.25
C THR A 341 -15.78 -22.92 5.05
N GLU A 342 -15.56 -22.77 6.36
CA GLU A 342 -16.34 -21.92 7.25
C GLU A 342 -16.24 -20.45 6.89
N ILE A 343 -15.04 -20.01 6.50
CA ILE A 343 -14.80 -18.62 6.06
C ILE A 343 -15.56 -18.36 4.74
N LEU A 344 -15.51 -19.29 3.77
CA LEU A 344 -16.19 -19.14 2.49
C LEU A 344 -17.72 -19.21 2.66
N GLN A 345 -18.23 -19.97 3.63
CA GLN A 345 -19.65 -20.02 3.97
C GLN A 345 -20.22 -18.66 4.43
N ILE A 346 -19.38 -17.75 4.92
CA ILE A 346 -19.79 -16.38 5.22
C ILE A 346 -20.20 -15.63 3.94
N TYR A 347 -19.59 -15.99 2.80
CA TYR A 347 -19.83 -15.32 1.51
C TYR A 347 -20.92 -16.01 0.67
N THR A 348 -21.06 -17.32 0.78
CA THR A 348 -21.98 -18.11 -0.05
C THR A 348 -22.41 -19.40 0.65
N GLY A 349 -23.66 -19.82 0.39
CA GLY A 349 -24.17 -21.14 0.82
C GLY A 349 -24.05 -22.20 -0.29
N ASP A 350 -23.56 -21.88 -1.48
CA ASP A 350 -23.47 -22.80 -2.60
C ASP A 350 -22.23 -23.72 -2.45
N PRO A 351 -22.42 -25.07 -2.33
CA PRO A 351 -21.31 -26.01 -2.14
C PRO A 351 -20.29 -26.01 -3.32
N GLU A 352 -20.74 -25.80 -4.56
CA GLU A 352 -19.86 -25.79 -5.72
C GLU A 352 -18.98 -24.54 -5.74
N VAL A 353 -19.52 -23.38 -5.35
CA VAL A 353 -18.77 -22.14 -5.20
C VAL A 353 -17.72 -22.29 -4.09
N ILE A 354 -18.10 -22.89 -2.95
CA ILE A 354 -17.17 -23.17 -1.85
C ILE A 354 -16.06 -24.11 -2.30
N ARG A 355 -16.38 -25.16 -3.04
CA ARG A 355 -15.39 -26.11 -3.58
C ARG A 355 -14.37 -25.41 -4.48
N CYS A 356 -14.82 -24.58 -5.42
CA CYS A 356 -13.93 -23.78 -6.26
C CYS A 356 -13.07 -22.80 -5.45
N GLY A 357 -13.66 -22.13 -4.47
CA GLY A 357 -12.94 -21.24 -3.55
C GLY A 357 -11.86 -21.97 -2.75
N MET A 358 -12.18 -23.16 -2.23
CA MET A 358 -11.23 -24.01 -1.48
C MET A 358 -10.09 -24.52 -2.36
N GLU A 359 -10.36 -24.87 -3.63
CA GLU A 359 -9.30 -25.24 -4.58
C GLU A 359 -8.29 -24.09 -4.74
N ILE A 360 -8.77 -22.85 -4.90
CA ILE A 360 -7.92 -21.67 -4.99
C ILE A 360 -7.14 -21.41 -3.70
N LEU A 361 -7.82 -21.46 -2.55
CA LEU A 361 -7.18 -21.24 -1.25
C LEU A 361 -6.11 -22.31 -0.95
N SER A 362 -6.34 -23.57 -1.30
CA SER A 362 -5.38 -24.67 -1.07
C SER A 362 -4.05 -24.44 -1.79
N ILE A 363 -4.10 -23.85 -2.99
CA ILE A 363 -2.90 -23.57 -3.79
C ILE A 363 -2.18 -22.30 -3.32
N THR A 364 -2.93 -21.32 -2.86
CA THR A 364 -2.39 -19.95 -2.67
C THR A 364 -2.04 -19.64 -1.21
N THR A 365 -2.83 -20.11 -0.23
CA THR A 365 -2.69 -19.69 1.17
C THR A 365 -1.46 -20.26 1.86
N VAL A 366 -1.15 -21.55 1.66
CA VAL A 366 0.01 -22.18 2.27
C VAL A 366 1.32 -21.56 1.76
N PRO A 367 1.55 -21.41 0.44
CA PRO A 367 2.75 -20.75 -0.06
C PRO A 367 2.71 -19.22 0.00
N TYR A 368 1.71 -18.60 0.65
CA TYR A 368 1.56 -17.14 0.72
C TYR A 368 2.74 -16.44 1.39
N PHE A 369 3.51 -17.15 2.22
CA PHE A 369 4.75 -16.63 2.78
C PHE A 369 5.77 -16.22 1.70
N LEU A 370 5.74 -16.85 0.52
CA LEU A 370 6.56 -16.44 -0.63
C LEU A 370 6.16 -15.06 -1.14
N CYS A 371 4.86 -14.73 -1.16
CA CYS A 371 4.40 -13.37 -1.48
C CYS A 371 5.00 -12.33 -0.53
N GLY A 372 5.02 -12.64 0.77
CA GLY A 372 5.66 -11.79 1.78
C GLY A 372 7.16 -11.60 1.55
N ILE A 373 7.89 -12.68 1.29
CA ILE A 373 9.31 -12.62 0.99
C ILE A 373 9.55 -11.76 -0.27
N MET A 374 8.75 -11.98 -1.31
CA MET A 374 8.84 -11.24 -2.57
C MET A 374 8.73 -9.72 -2.37
N ASP A 375 7.82 -9.25 -1.51
CA ASP A 375 7.58 -7.82 -1.30
C ASP A 375 8.58 -7.16 -0.33
N LEU A 376 9.21 -7.93 0.55
CA LEU A 376 10.17 -7.40 1.53
C LEU A 376 11.46 -6.87 0.89
N PHE A 377 11.99 -7.53 -0.14
CA PHE A 377 13.20 -7.06 -0.81
C PHE A 377 13.01 -5.71 -1.52
N PRO A 378 11.96 -5.49 -2.32
CA PRO A 378 11.63 -4.16 -2.82
C PRO A 378 11.41 -3.14 -1.70
N GLY A 379 10.76 -3.52 -0.59
CA GLY A 379 10.58 -2.68 0.59
C GLY A 379 11.90 -2.19 1.17
N ALA A 380 12.85 -3.10 1.39
CA ALA A 380 14.21 -2.78 1.87
C ALA A 380 14.97 -1.90 0.89
N LEU A 381 14.91 -2.22 -0.42
CA LEU A 381 15.58 -1.44 -1.47
C LEU A 381 15.01 -0.03 -1.60
N ARG A 382 13.68 0.14 -1.47
CA ARG A 382 13.02 1.46 -1.40
C ARG A 382 13.48 2.25 -0.17
N GLY A 383 13.61 1.59 0.98
CA GLY A 383 14.18 2.21 2.19
C GLY A 383 15.61 2.75 1.98
N MET A 384 16.40 2.10 1.15
CA MET A 384 17.71 2.59 0.72
C MET A 384 17.63 3.69 -0.37
N GLY A 385 16.45 4.00 -0.89
CA GLY A 385 16.22 4.98 -1.95
C GLY A 385 16.34 4.41 -3.38
N CYS A 386 16.36 3.09 -3.53
CA CYS A 386 16.40 2.42 -4.82
C CYS A 386 15.04 1.78 -5.11
N SER A 387 14.25 2.35 -6.01
CA SER A 387 12.88 1.89 -6.31
C SER A 387 12.69 1.43 -7.75
N ALA A 388 13.40 2.03 -8.71
CA ALA A 388 13.21 1.75 -10.13
C ALA A 388 13.62 0.31 -10.51
N VAL A 389 14.80 -0.15 -10.06
CA VAL A 389 15.27 -1.51 -10.39
C VAL A 389 14.37 -2.58 -9.76
N PRO A 390 14.03 -2.53 -8.45
CA PRO A 390 13.08 -3.47 -7.87
C PRO A 390 11.72 -3.49 -8.56
N MET A 391 11.22 -2.33 -8.99
CA MET A 391 9.96 -2.23 -9.75
C MET A 391 10.05 -3.01 -11.06
N ILE A 392 11.10 -2.77 -11.87
CA ILE A 392 11.27 -3.48 -13.15
C ILE A 392 11.35 -5.00 -12.92
N LEU A 393 12.13 -5.44 -11.92
CA LEU A 393 12.26 -6.87 -11.61
C LEU A 393 10.94 -7.49 -11.12
N SER A 394 10.15 -6.77 -10.30
CA SER A 394 8.83 -7.24 -9.89
C SER A 394 7.86 -7.33 -11.05
N VAL A 395 7.87 -6.35 -11.96
CA VAL A 395 7.01 -6.37 -13.15
C VAL A 395 7.39 -7.56 -14.06
N ILE A 396 8.67 -7.74 -14.36
CA ILE A 396 9.12 -8.85 -15.20
C ILE A 396 8.85 -10.20 -14.51
N GLY A 397 9.23 -10.34 -13.25
CA GLY A 397 9.11 -11.59 -12.50
C GLY A 397 7.66 -11.98 -12.21
N THR A 398 6.81 -11.04 -11.80
CA THR A 398 5.41 -11.34 -11.46
C THR A 398 4.52 -11.30 -12.69
N VAL A 399 4.49 -10.15 -13.38
CA VAL A 399 3.55 -9.93 -14.49
C VAL A 399 4.02 -10.68 -15.74
N GLY A 400 5.31 -10.60 -16.08
CA GLY A 400 5.88 -11.30 -17.22
C GLY A 400 5.69 -12.82 -17.12
N THR A 401 5.98 -13.41 -15.96
CA THR A 401 5.76 -14.85 -15.74
C THR A 401 4.29 -15.23 -15.86
N ARG A 402 3.36 -14.43 -15.30
CA ARG A 402 1.92 -14.72 -15.40
C ARG A 402 1.41 -14.60 -16.83
N ILE A 403 1.88 -13.62 -17.60
CA ILE A 403 1.53 -13.50 -19.02
C ILE A 403 1.98 -14.74 -19.79
N VAL A 404 3.25 -15.14 -19.65
CA VAL A 404 3.77 -16.35 -20.28
C VAL A 404 2.97 -17.59 -19.87
N TRP A 405 2.59 -17.67 -18.58
CA TRP A 405 1.81 -18.78 -18.06
C TRP A 405 0.39 -18.83 -18.64
N ILE A 406 -0.32 -17.70 -18.65
CA ILE A 406 -1.71 -17.60 -19.15
C ILE A 406 -1.79 -17.88 -20.64
N PHE A 407 -0.85 -17.41 -21.44
CA PHE A 407 -0.90 -17.58 -22.89
C PHE A 407 -0.12 -18.81 -23.39
N GLY A 408 0.85 -19.34 -22.66
CA GLY A 408 1.67 -20.47 -23.06
C GLY A 408 1.26 -21.80 -22.45
N ILE A 409 1.08 -21.86 -21.12
CA ILE A 409 0.87 -23.12 -20.37
C ILE A 409 -0.63 -23.39 -20.16
N PHE A 410 -1.36 -22.39 -19.69
CA PHE A 410 -2.76 -22.53 -19.33
C PHE A 410 -3.67 -23.00 -20.51
N PRO A 411 -3.49 -22.57 -21.75
CA PRO A 411 -4.33 -23.08 -22.88
C PRO A 411 -4.21 -24.57 -23.12
N GLN A 412 -3.05 -25.18 -22.78
CA GLN A 412 -2.78 -26.60 -22.96
C GLN A 412 -3.39 -27.47 -21.85
N HIS A 413 -3.53 -26.92 -20.64
CA HIS A 413 -4.03 -27.61 -19.45
C HIS A 413 -5.02 -26.73 -18.71
N ARG A 414 -6.25 -26.62 -19.25
CA ARG A 414 -7.29 -25.72 -18.69
C ARG A 414 -7.86 -26.26 -17.39
N SER A 415 -7.34 -25.83 -16.26
CA SER A 415 -7.90 -26.07 -14.94
C SER A 415 -7.61 -24.88 -13.99
N LEU A 416 -8.45 -24.72 -12.97
CA LEU A 416 -8.21 -23.69 -11.93
C LEU A 416 -6.88 -23.94 -11.24
N TYR A 417 -6.54 -25.20 -10.99
CA TYR A 417 -5.27 -25.59 -10.40
C TYR A 417 -4.07 -25.06 -11.21
N VAL A 418 -4.03 -25.30 -12.51
CA VAL A 418 -2.95 -24.84 -13.40
C VAL A 418 -2.91 -23.32 -13.46
N LEU A 419 -4.07 -22.65 -13.45
CA LEU A 419 -4.13 -21.19 -13.47
C LEU A 419 -3.52 -20.60 -12.19
N PHE A 420 -3.89 -21.10 -11.00
CA PHE A 420 -3.48 -20.53 -9.73
C PHE A 420 -2.07 -20.93 -9.28
N ILE A 421 -1.49 -22.03 -9.77
CA ILE A 421 -0.08 -22.36 -9.52
C ILE A 421 0.88 -21.32 -10.14
N SER A 422 0.40 -20.49 -11.06
CA SER A 422 1.14 -19.32 -11.56
C SER A 422 1.50 -18.32 -10.46
N TYR A 423 0.74 -18.26 -9.35
CA TYR A 423 1.04 -17.38 -8.21
C TYR A 423 2.36 -17.78 -7.53
N PRO A 424 2.48 -18.96 -6.89
CA PRO A 424 3.74 -19.36 -6.27
C PRO A 424 4.89 -19.43 -7.27
N GLY A 425 4.64 -19.85 -8.52
CA GLY A 425 5.66 -19.85 -9.58
C GLY A 425 6.23 -18.46 -9.86
N SER A 426 5.36 -17.46 -10.03
CA SER A 426 5.78 -16.06 -10.25
C SER A 426 6.48 -15.47 -9.03
N TRP A 427 6.04 -15.82 -7.80
CA TRP A 427 6.67 -15.36 -6.58
C TRP A 427 8.10 -15.88 -6.45
N ILE A 428 8.35 -17.17 -6.71
CA ILE A 428 9.70 -17.78 -6.64
C ILE A 428 10.64 -17.09 -7.63
N ILE A 429 10.22 -16.92 -8.88
CA ILE A 429 11.05 -16.26 -9.92
C ILE A 429 11.37 -14.82 -9.49
N THR A 430 10.37 -14.09 -9.01
CA THR A 430 10.56 -12.72 -8.56
C THR A 430 11.49 -12.63 -7.34
N ILE A 431 11.36 -13.55 -6.36
CA ILE A 431 12.25 -13.62 -5.19
C ILE A 431 13.70 -13.78 -5.63
N ILE A 432 13.98 -14.74 -6.52
CA ILE A 432 15.35 -14.98 -7.00
C ILE A 432 15.94 -13.69 -7.60
N MET A 433 15.19 -13.01 -8.47
CA MET A 433 15.62 -11.75 -9.09
C MET A 433 15.84 -10.65 -8.06
N GLN A 434 14.94 -10.51 -7.08
CA GLN A 434 15.01 -9.49 -6.03
C GLN A 434 16.15 -9.74 -5.04
N VAL A 435 16.41 -10.99 -4.67
CA VAL A 435 17.56 -11.36 -3.81
C VAL A 435 18.87 -10.98 -4.49
N ILE A 436 19.05 -11.34 -5.77
CA ILE A 436 20.25 -10.98 -6.54
C ILE A 436 20.40 -9.45 -6.58
N CYS A 437 19.34 -8.72 -6.87
CA CYS A 437 19.34 -7.27 -6.87
C CYS A 437 19.76 -6.69 -5.50
N TYR A 438 19.16 -7.21 -4.42
CA TYR A 438 19.47 -6.78 -3.06
C TYR A 438 20.94 -6.98 -2.72
N LEU A 439 21.51 -8.15 -3.03
CA LEU A 439 22.93 -8.45 -2.77
C LEU A 439 23.87 -7.49 -3.55
N ILE A 440 23.56 -7.20 -4.81
CA ILE A 440 24.33 -6.26 -5.62
C ILE A 440 24.25 -4.83 -5.04
N MET A 441 23.05 -4.37 -4.72
CA MET A 441 22.83 -3.02 -4.19
C MET A 441 23.43 -2.86 -2.79
N ARG A 442 23.25 -3.87 -1.93
CA ARG A 442 23.90 -3.93 -0.63
C ARG A 442 25.42 -3.74 -0.75
N LYS A 443 26.09 -4.50 -1.64
CA LYS A 443 27.53 -4.39 -1.87
C LYS A 443 27.93 -2.96 -2.29
N LYS A 444 27.15 -2.31 -3.17
CA LYS A 444 27.38 -0.91 -3.58
C LYS A 444 27.24 0.07 -2.41
N VAL A 445 26.22 -0.11 -1.57
CA VAL A 445 25.99 0.74 -0.39
C VAL A 445 27.13 0.61 0.60
N TYR A 446 27.55 -0.63 0.92
CA TYR A 446 28.69 -0.87 1.83
C TYR A 446 30.01 -0.32 1.29
N SER A 447 30.28 -0.46 0.00
CA SER A 447 31.49 0.07 -0.63
C SER A 447 31.55 1.61 -0.57
N ARG A 448 30.43 2.29 -0.85
CA ARG A 448 30.33 3.76 -0.73
C ARG A 448 30.54 4.22 0.71
N ALA A 449 29.95 3.53 1.68
CA ALA A 449 30.13 3.82 3.09
C ALA A 449 31.60 3.70 3.53
N ALA A 450 32.27 2.63 3.14
CA ALA A 450 33.69 2.42 3.43
C ALA A 450 34.57 3.52 2.81
N ALA A 451 34.28 3.96 1.58
CA ALA A 451 34.99 5.04 0.91
C ALA A 451 34.83 6.39 1.65
N VAL A 452 33.61 6.71 2.13
CA VAL A 452 33.35 7.94 2.91
C VAL A 452 34.12 7.93 4.23
N ILE A 453 34.11 6.79 4.94
CA ILE A 453 34.86 6.65 6.21
C ILE A 453 36.38 6.80 5.97
N LYS A 454 36.89 6.20 4.90
CA LYS A 454 38.31 6.31 4.53
C LYS A 454 38.71 7.76 4.20
N LYS A 455 37.83 8.51 3.50
CA LYS A 455 38.04 9.91 3.17
C LYS A 455 38.03 10.79 4.45
N ARG A 456 37.09 10.58 5.38
CA ARG A 456 37.04 11.30 6.66
C ARG A 456 38.25 11.02 7.55
N LYS A 457 38.79 9.80 7.55
CA LYS A 457 40.00 9.47 8.30
C LYS A 457 41.26 10.14 7.71
N LYS A 458 41.32 10.31 6.38
CA LYS A 458 42.44 11.03 5.71
C LYS A 458 42.42 12.53 6.01
N THR A 459 41.25 13.16 6.08
CA THR A 459 41.10 14.58 6.39
C THR A 459 41.33 14.91 7.85
N LYS A 460 41.24 13.94 8.77
CA LYS A 460 41.50 14.11 10.21
C LYS A 460 42.94 13.81 10.65
N LYS A 461 43.85 13.38 9.76
CA LYS A 461 45.28 13.30 10.10
C LYS A 461 45.81 14.73 10.24
N PRO A 462 46.38 15.11 11.42
CA PRO A 462 46.98 16.42 11.58
C PRO A 462 48.10 16.56 10.53
N ARG A 463 48.16 17.72 9.86
CA ARG A 463 49.35 18.13 9.12
C ARG A 463 50.50 18.04 10.11
N LYS A 464 51.46 17.14 9.88
CA LYS A 464 52.74 17.19 10.56
C LYS A 464 53.30 18.60 10.32
N THR A 465 53.41 19.40 11.37
CA THR A 465 54.19 20.62 11.40
C THR A 465 55.59 20.24 10.94
N ALA A 466 55.96 20.70 9.77
CA ALA A 466 57.38 20.68 9.34
C ALA A 466 58.08 21.72 10.21
N GLU A 467 58.86 21.28 11.15
CA GLU A 467 59.97 22.04 11.72
C GLU A 467 61.12 22.02 10.72
#